data_683d9e9338e1e89daa3c07198db44402
#
_entry.id   683d9e9338e1e89daa3c07198db44402
#
_cell.length_a   1.000
_cell.length_b   1.000
_cell.length_c   1.000
_cell.angle_alpha   90.00
_cell.angle_beta   90.00
_cell.angle_gamma   90.00
#
_symmetry.space_group_name_H-M   'P 1'
#
loop_
_entity.id
_entity.type
_entity.pdbx_description
1 polymer ?
#
loop_
_entity_poly.entity_id
_entity_poly.type
_entity_poly.pdbx_seq_one_letter_code
_entity_poly.pdbx_strand_id
1 'polypeptide(L)'
;MKYKNIREEELKNKVGADFFTDFDTTSIVGNIDFCVLPKQQGLFGHATPLLRAEAKTGDYDVPTMFVQLILTIGKARTFDKMLAPVFLGAFDGMKIAFIEYLAIQDIFYENDFNWNVTPSNHETREFKLVLERVKGILDKNTTIFDYEKDEKKLRDFIKLNI
;
A
#
# COMPACT_ATOMS: atom_id res chain seq x y z
N MET A 1 -16.48 -11.99 5.83
CA MET A 1 -15.84 -10.78 5.26
C MET A 1 -16.36 -9.55 6.00
N LYS A 2 -15.46 -8.78 6.56
CA LYS A 2 -15.81 -7.62 7.40
C LYS A 2 -16.46 -6.47 6.59
N TYR A 3 -15.92 -6.17 5.43
CA TYR A 3 -16.39 -5.05 4.61
C TYR A 3 -17.01 -5.57 3.31
N LYS A 4 -18.30 -5.92 3.39
CA LYS A 4 -19.07 -6.48 2.26
C LYS A 4 -19.84 -5.40 1.53
N ASN A 5 -19.99 -5.56 0.23
CA ASN A 5 -20.93 -4.79 -0.59
C ASN A 5 -20.76 -3.26 -0.46
N ILE A 6 -19.51 -2.81 -0.37
CA ILE A 6 -19.17 -1.39 -0.27
C ILE A 6 -18.31 -0.96 -1.44
N ARG A 7 -18.34 0.33 -1.73
CA ARG A 7 -17.48 0.94 -2.75
C ARG A 7 -16.08 1.16 -2.18
N GLU A 8 -15.10 1.32 -3.06
CA GLU A 8 -13.70 1.50 -2.67
C GLU A 8 -13.50 2.70 -1.74
N GLU A 9 -14.13 3.84 -2.03
CA GLU A 9 -14.03 5.02 -1.16
C GLU A 9 -14.57 4.76 0.25
N GLU A 10 -15.67 4.04 0.36
CA GLU A 10 -16.23 3.66 1.65
C GLU A 10 -15.31 2.69 2.39
N LEU A 11 -14.69 1.74 1.67
CA LEU A 11 -13.72 0.82 2.24
C LEU A 11 -12.53 1.58 2.85
N LYS A 12 -11.96 2.51 2.11
CA LYS A 12 -10.83 3.33 2.59
C LYS A 12 -11.19 4.10 3.86
N ASN A 13 -12.36 4.71 3.88
CA ASN A 13 -12.85 5.46 5.04
C ASN A 13 -13.05 4.56 6.26
N LYS A 14 -13.61 3.37 6.07
CA LYS A 14 -13.84 2.42 7.16
C LYS A 14 -12.56 1.83 7.72
N VAL A 15 -11.63 1.46 6.87
CA VAL A 15 -10.32 0.96 7.31
C VAL A 15 -9.58 2.05 8.08
N GLY A 16 -9.60 3.29 7.58
CA GLY A 16 -9.02 4.44 8.28
C GLY A 16 -9.64 4.66 9.66
N ALA A 17 -10.97 4.64 9.74
CA ALA A 17 -11.70 4.85 10.99
C ALA A 17 -11.52 3.70 11.99
N ASP A 18 -11.44 2.46 11.50
CA ASP A 18 -11.37 1.29 12.38
C ASP A 18 -9.94 1.01 12.89
N PHE A 19 -8.91 1.26 12.07
CA PHE A 19 -7.55 0.83 12.38
C PHE A 19 -6.51 1.95 12.43
N PHE A 20 -6.79 3.12 11.87
CA PHE A 20 -5.83 4.21 11.76
C PHE A 20 -6.31 5.53 12.35
N THR A 21 -7.16 5.47 13.39
CA THR A 21 -7.72 6.66 14.04
C THR A 21 -6.68 7.58 14.67
N ASP A 22 -5.55 7.02 15.08
CA ASP A 22 -4.47 7.79 15.70
C ASP A 22 -3.56 8.47 14.69
N PHE A 23 -3.88 8.36 13.41
CA PHE A 23 -3.06 8.86 12.30
C PHE A 23 -3.86 9.77 11.39
N ASP A 24 -3.13 10.52 10.55
CA ASP A 24 -3.71 11.30 9.46
C ASP A 24 -3.83 10.42 8.22
N THR A 25 -5.06 10.18 7.78
CA THR A 25 -5.37 9.39 6.59
C THR A 25 -5.97 10.24 5.47
N THR A 26 -5.86 11.57 5.56
CA THR A 26 -6.49 12.51 4.62
C THR A 26 -5.59 12.95 3.48
N SER A 27 -4.30 12.64 3.53
CA SER A 27 -3.34 13.03 2.49
C SER A 27 -3.60 12.33 1.17
N ILE A 28 -3.46 13.09 0.08
CA ILE A 28 -3.56 12.58 -1.28
C ILE A 28 -2.18 12.70 -1.92
N VAL A 29 -1.63 11.57 -2.39
CA VAL A 29 -0.32 11.51 -3.03
C VAL A 29 -0.47 10.80 -4.38
N GLY A 30 -0.40 11.58 -5.46
CA GLY A 30 -0.60 11.04 -6.80
C GLY A 30 -1.94 10.31 -6.90
N ASN A 31 -1.94 9.13 -7.49
CA ASN A 31 -3.12 8.25 -7.59
C ASN A 31 -3.06 7.08 -6.59
N ILE A 32 -2.30 7.23 -5.52
CA ILE A 32 -2.21 6.21 -4.47
C ILE A 32 -3.50 6.25 -3.65
N ASP A 33 -4.12 5.08 -3.47
CA ASP A 33 -5.46 4.99 -2.89
C ASP A 33 -5.53 5.39 -1.42
N PHE A 34 -4.51 5.06 -0.63
CA PHE A 34 -4.56 5.26 0.82
C PHE A 34 -3.18 5.62 1.36
N CYS A 35 -3.09 6.72 2.10
CA CYS A 35 -1.84 7.22 2.66
C CYS A 35 -2.02 7.49 4.16
N VAL A 36 -1.02 7.11 4.96
CA VAL A 36 -1.03 7.31 6.41
C VAL A 36 0.18 8.14 6.81
N LEU A 37 -0.08 9.22 7.55
CA LEU A 37 0.93 10.10 8.15
C LEU A 37 0.71 10.21 9.66
N PRO A 38 1.75 10.58 10.43
CA PRO A 38 1.53 10.95 11.83
C PRO A 38 0.60 12.16 11.92
N LYS A 39 -0.26 12.22 12.94
CA LYS A 39 -1.12 13.40 13.20
C LYS A 39 -0.30 14.62 13.56
N GLN A 40 0.77 14.43 14.33
CA GLN A 40 1.68 15.50 14.71
C GLN A 40 2.89 15.47 13.79
N GLN A 41 3.04 16.53 13.01
CA GLN A 41 4.22 16.71 12.18
C GLN A 41 5.40 17.15 13.06
N GLY A 42 6.61 16.83 12.59
CA GLY A 42 7.83 17.25 13.27
C GLY A 42 7.97 18.78 13.33
N LEU A 43 8.96 19.25 14.10
CA LEU A 43 9.20 20.67 14.39
C LEU A 43 9.30 21.54 13.13
N PHE A 44 9.73 20.98 12.02
CA PHE A 44 9.91 21.69 10.74
C PHE A 44 8.78 21.42 9.74
N GLY A 45 7.66 20.85 10.17
CA GLY A 45 6.52 20.55 9.30
C GLY A 45 6.73 19.36 8.37
N HIS A 46 7.78 18.58 8.57
CA HIS A 46 8.05 17.37 7.79
C HIS A 46 7.56 16.14 8.54
N ALA A 47 6.67 15.38 7.91
CA ALA A 47 6.21 14.10 8.42
C ALA A 47 6.78 12.99 7.56
N THR A 48 7.36 11.95 8.19
CA THR A 48 7.73 10.72 7.49
C THR A 48 6.45 9.97 7.13
N PRO A 49 6.22 9.67 5.85
CA PRO A 49 5.09 8.84 5.46
C PRO A 49 5.20 7.47 6.13
N LEU A 50 4.10 6.97 6.68
CA LEU A 50 4.12 5.69 7.40
C LEU A 50 3.68 4.54 6.51
N LEU A 51 2.66 4.79 5.67
CA LEU A 51 2.08 3.78 4.80
C LEU A 51 1.55 4.41 3.52
N ARG A 52 1.76 3.75 2.40
CA ARG A 52 1.04 3.98 1.15
C ARG A 52 0.49 2.65 0.67
N ALA A 53 -0.79 2.61 0.33
CA ALA A 53 -1.49 1.36 0.08
C ALA A 53 -2.42 1.42 -1.12
N GLU A 54 -2.59 0.27 -1.75
CA GLU A 54 -3.61 -0.01 -2.76
C GLU A 54 -4.84 -0.58 -2.09
N ALA A 55 -6.02 -0.17 -2.53
CA ALA A 55 -7.31 -0.66 -2.02
C ALA A 55 -8.13 -1.28 -3.14
N LYS A 56 -8.76 -2.42 -2.85
CA LYS A 56 -9.71 -3.11 -3.74
C LYS A 56 -10.90 -3.59 -2.95
N THR A 57 -12.05 -3.62 -3.57
CA THR A 57 -13.26 -4.19 -2.93
C THR A 57 -13.25 -5.72 -3.06
N GLY A 58 -13.96 -6.39 -2.16
CA GLY A 58 -14.10 -7.85 -2.18
C GLY A 58 -12.91 -8.58 -1.59
N ASP A 59 -12.59 -9.72 -2.18
CA ASP A 59 -11.43 -10.55 -1.84
C ASP A 59 -10.52 -10.58 -3.06
N TYR A 60 -9.34 -9.99 -2.93
CA TYR A 60 -8.47 -9.72 -4.06
C TYR A 60 -7.09 -10.35 -3.84
N ASP A 61 -6.39 -10.63 -4.93
CA ASP A 61 -5.04 -11.20 -4.91
C ASP A 61 -4.02 -10.19 -4.37
N VAL A 62 -3.32 -10.54 -3.29
CA VAL A 62 -2.37 -9.64 -2.63
C VAL A 62 -1.21 -9.26 -3.54
N PRO A 63 -0.50 -10.19 -4.21
CA PRO A 63 0.57 -9.81 -5.12
C PRO A 63 0.10 -8.87 -6.24
N THR A 64 -1.08 -9.09 -6.79
CA THR A 64 -1.66 -8.24 -7.83
C THR A 64 -1.88 -6.81 -7.32
N MET A 65 -2.38 -6.66 -6.10
CA MET A 65 -2.54 -5.34 -5.49
C MET A 65 -1.20 -4.62 -5.32
N PHE A 66 -0.18 -5.32 -4.83
CA PHE A 66 1.14 -4.72 -4.67
C PHE A 66 1.77 -4.31 -6.00
N VAL A 67 1.63 -5.12 -7.05
CA VAL A 67 2.15 -4.76 -8.38
C VAL A 67 1.45 -3.51 -8.90
N GLN A 68 0.14 -3.41 -8.74
CA GLN A 68 -0.61 -2.22 -9.16
C GLN A 68 -0.13 -0.98 -8.39
N LEU A 69 0.10 -1.11 -7.08
CA LEU A 69 0.65 -0.02 -6.27
C LEU A 69 2.04 0.40 -6.75
N ILE A 70 2.93 -0.56 -7.00
CA ILE A 70 4.28 -0.29 -7.51
C ILE A 70 4.21 0.48 -8.83
N LEU A 71 3.36 0.07 -9.76
CA LEU A 71 3.19 0.76 -11.02
C LEU A 71 2.60 2.18 -10.84
N THR A 72 1.69 2.35 -9.89
CA THR A 72 1.15 3.68 -9.55
C THR A 72 2.25 4.60 -9.02
N ILE A 73 3.06 4.11 -8.09
CA ILE A 73 4.20 4.85 -7.54
C ILE A 73 5.20 5.19 -8.65
N GLY A 74 5.52 4.22 -9.50
CA GLY A 74 6.46 4.42 -10.61
C GLY A 74 5.97 5.46 -11.61
N LYS A 75 4.71 5.38 -12.00
CA LYS A 75 4.12 6.34 -12.95
C LYS A 75 4.11 7.77 -12.41
N ALA A 76 3.77 7.95 -11.16
CA ALA A 76 3.76 9.25 -10.49
C ALA A 76 5.18 9.72 -10.10
N ARG A 77 6.17 8.83 -10.14
CA ARG A 77 7.56 9.06 -9.75
C ARG A 77 7.69 9.58 -8.31
N THR A 78 6.80 9.16 -7.42
CA THR A 78 6.88 9.54 -6.01
C THR A 78 8.11 8.97 -5.32
N PHE A 79 8.70 7.89 -5.88
CA PHE A 79 9.88 7.26 -5.33
C PHE A 79 11.14 8.15 -5.39
N ASP A 80 11.19 9.13 -6.31
CA ASP A 80 12.33 10.06 -6.43
C ASP A 80 11.98 11.51 -6.11
N LYS A 81 10.69 11.83 -5.97
CA LYS A 81 10.21 13.20 -5.71
C LYS A 81 9.82 13.45 -4.26
N MET A 82 9.55 12.40 -3.51
CA MET A 82 8.99 12.47 -2.16
C MET A 82 9.73 11.53 -1.23
N LEU A 83 9.59 11.75 0.09
CA LEU A 83 10.09 10.82 1.08
C LEU A 83 9.40 9.47 0.93
N ALA A 84 10.19 8.41 1.04
CA ALA A 84 9.67 7.05 0.99
C ALA A 84 8.85 6.74 2.25
N PRO A 85 7.74 5.99 2.14
CA PRO A 85 7.01 5.52 3.30
C PRO A 85 7.80 4.41 4.02
N VAL A 86 7.46 4.15 5.27
CA VAL A 86 8.04 3.03 6.01
C VAL A 86 7.51 1.71 5.43
N PHE A 87 6.21 1.64 5.17
CA PHE A 87 5.56 0.46 4.62
C PHE A 87 4.80 0.76 3.33
N LEU A 88 4.72 -0.24 2.47
CA LEU A 88 3.69 -0.35 1.44
C LEU A 88 2.63 -1.33 1.92
N GLY A 89 1.40 -1.09 1.53
CA GLY A 89 0.28 -1.93 1.92
C GLY A 89 -0.67 -2.23 0.77
N ALA A 90 -1.48 -3.25 0.99
CA ALA A 90 -2.56 -3.61 0.09
C ALA A 90 -3.71 -4.14 0.93
N PHE A 91 -4.92 -3.67 0.68
CA PHE A 91 -6.07 -4.14 1.45
C PHE A 91 -7.34 -4.24 0.60
N ASP A 92 -8.21 -5.11 1.06
CA ASP A 92 -9.52 -5.32 0.45
C ASP A 92 -10.60 -5.41 1.54
N GLY A 93 -11.74 -5.99 1.22
CA GLY A 93 -12.84 -6.13 2.18
C GLY A 93 -12.61 -7.18 3.27
N MET A 94 -11.56 -7.99 3.14
CA MET A 94 -11.30 -9.14 4.00
C MET A 94 -10.03 -9.02 4.82
N LYS A 95 -8.97 -8.42 4.25
CA LYS A 95 -7.62 -8.46 4.80
C LYS A 95 -6.82 -7.22 4.47
N ILE A 96 -5.71 -7.03 5.19
CA ILE A 96 -4.70 -6.02 4.91
C ILE A 96 -3.31 -6.66 4.97
N ALA A 97 -2.47 -6.28 4.03
CA ALA A 97 -1.10 -6.78 3.90
C ALA A 97 -0.11 -5.63 3.98
N PHE A 98 1.06 -5.89 4.57
CA PHE A 98 2.14 -4.91 4.71
C PHE A 98 3.46 -5.51 4.24
N ILE A 99 4.28 -4.68 3.60
CA ILE A 99 5.68 -4.99 3.33
C ILE A 99 6.53 -3.74 3.61
N GLU A 100 7.70 -3.93 4.21
CA GLU A 100 8.63 -2.81 4.37
C GLU A 100 9.06 -2.28 3.02
N TYR A 101 9.01 -0.95 2.86
CA TYR A 101 9.41 -0.31 1.60
C TYR A 101 10.84 -0.68 1.20
N LEU A 102 11.75 -0.77 2.17
CA LEU A 102 13.15 -1.11 1.91
C LEU A 102 13.31 -2.49 1.27
N ALA A 103 12.39 -3.41 1.52
CA ALA A 103 12.46 -4.76 0.92
C ALA A 103 12.17 -4.74 -0.57
N ILE A 104 11.45 -3.74 -1.07
CA ILE A 104 10.95 -3.68 -2.45
C ILE A 104 11.54 -2.52 -3.27
N GLN A 105 12.22 -1.58 -2.64
CA GLN A 105 12.56 -0.29 -3.25
C GLN A 105 13.41 -0.40 -4.52
N ASP A 106 14.21 -1.45 -4.65
CA ASP A 106 15.12 -1.60 -5.81
C ASP A 106 14.37 -1.71 -7.13
N ILE A 107 13.11 -2.13 -7.11
CA ILE A 107 12.29 -2.22 -8.34
C ILE A 107 12.15 -0.86 -9.03
N PHE A 108 12.16 0.25 -8.27
CA PHE A 108 11.99 1.59 -8.83
C PHE A 108 13.22 2.10 -9.57
N TYR A 109 14.35 1.44 -9.42
CA TYR A 109 15.62 1.83 -10.03
C TYR A 109 16.06 0.88 -11.14
N GLU A 110 15.11 0.08 -11.66
CA GLU A 110 15.36 -0.76 -12.84
C GLU A 110 15.67 0.10 -14.06
N ASN A 111 16.70 -0.29 -14.81
CA ASN A 111 17.08 0.38 -16.04
C ASN A 111 16.09 0.05 -17.17
N ASP A 112 15.84 1.01 -18.04
CA ASP A 112 15.05 0.84 -19.26
C ASP A 112 13.60 0.37 -19.01
N PHE A 113 13.06 0.70 -17.83
CA PHE A 113 11.69 0.35 -17.51
C PHE A 113 10.71 1.48 -17.86
N ASN A 114 9.66 1.13 -18.60
CA ASN A 114 8.62 2.10 -18.96
C ASN A 114 7.55 2.18 -17.87
N TRP A 115 7.64 3.20 -17.00
CA TRP A 115 6.66 3.44 -15.96
C TRP A 115 5.36 4.08 -16.46
N ASN A 116 5.32 4.54 -17.72
CA ASN A 116 4.14 5.20 -18.28
C ASN A 116 3.13 4.18 -18.81
N VAL A 117 2.59 3.37 -17.93
CA VAL A 117 1.56 2.37 -18.23
C VAL A 117 0.37 2.60 -17.32
N THR A 118 -0.80 2.07 -17.69
CA THR A 118 -1.99 2.09 -16.83
C THR A 118 -1.84 1.01 -15.76
N PRO A 119 -1.68 1.36 -14.45
CA PRO A 119 -1.40 0.37 -13.40
C PRO A 119 -2.47 -0.71 -13.27
N SER A 120 -3.73 -0.38 -13.56
CA SER A 120 -4.85 -1.32 -13.47
C SER A 120 -4.96 -2.27 -14.66
N ASN A 121 -4.18 -2.08 -15.72
CA ASN A 121 -4.15 -3.01 -16.85
C ASN A 121 -3.16 -4.12 -16.59
N HIS A 122 -3.64 -5.25 -16.08
CA HIS A 122 -2.84 -6.40 -15.70
C HIS A 122 -2.27 -7.18 -16.88
N GLU A 123 -2.67 -6.84 -18.10
CA GLU A 123 -2.18 -7.50 -19.31
C GLU A 123 -0.94 -6.85 -19.91
N THR A 124 -0.49 -5.71 -19.38
CA THR A 124 0.70 -5.06 -19.90
C THR A 124 1.95 -5.88 -19.61
N ARG A 125 2.94 -5.73 -20.48
CA ARG A 125 4.27 -6.34 -20.30
C ARG A 125 4.89 -5.89 -18.96
N GLU A 126 4.73 -4.62 -18.62
CA GLU A 126 5.29 -4.00 -17.43
C GLU A 126 4.68 -4.58 -16.16
N PHE A 127 3.37 -4.81 -16.15
CA PHE A 127 2.71 -5.47 -15.01
C PHE A 127 3.29 -6.87 -14.78
N LYS A 128 3.36 -7.68 -15.83
CA LYS A 128 3.88 -9.05 -15.75
C LYS A 128 5.34 -9.08 -15.32
N LEU A 129 6.13 -8.14 -15.83
CA LEU A 129 7.57 -8.07 -15.51
C LEU A 129 7.79 -7.68 -14.04
N VAL A 130 7.05 -6.70 -13.52
CA VAL A 130 7.12 -6.33 -12.10
C VAL A 130 6.70 -7.51 -11.24
N LEU A 131 5.58 -8.15 -11.55
CA LEU A 131 5.12 -9.32 -10.79
C LEU A 131 6.20 -10.41 -10.72
N GLU A 132 6.82 -10.73 -11.84
CA GLU A 132 7.90 -11.73 -11.89
C GLU A 132 9.06 -11.35 -10.97
N ARG A 133 9.46 -10.09 -10.98
CA ARG A 133 10.62 -9.62 -10.21
C ARG A 133 10.36 -9.50 -8.73
N VAL A 134 9.14 -9.14 -8.33
CA VAL A 134 8.83 -8.91 -6.91
C VAL A 134 8.18 -10.09 -6.21
N LYS A 135 7.70 -11.09 -6.93
CA LYS A 135 6.95 -12.21 -6.36
C LYS A 135 7.69 -12.90 -5.21
N GLY A 136 8.95 -13.23 -5.40
CA GLY A 136 9.75 -13.87 -4.36
C GLY A 136 9.97 -12.99 -3.13
N ILE A 137 10.13 -11.70 -3.35
CA ILE A 137 10.30 -10.71 -2.27
C ILE A 137 8.99 -10.59 -1.48
N LEU A 138 7.86 -10.52 -2.18
CA LEU A 138 6.53 -10.46 -1.55
C LEU A 138 6.26 -11.71 -0.72
N ASP A 139 6.57 -12.89 -1.25
CA ASP A 139 6.35 -14.15 -0.55
C ASP A 139 7.12 -14.24 0.78
N LYS A 140 8.34 -13.68 0.82
CA LYS A 140 9.19 -13.72 2.01
C LYS A 140 8.90 -12.64 3.03
N ASN A 141 8.44 -11.46 2.60
CA ASN A 141 8.46 -10.26 3.44
C ASN A 141 7.07 -9.70 3.72
N THR A 142 6.01 -10.21 3.11
CA THR A 142 4.66 -9.70 3.32
C THR A 142 4.03 -10.30 4.57
N THR A 143 3.45 -9.45 5.40
CA THR A 143 2.64 -9.84 6.55
C THR A 143 1.17 -9.55 6.22
N ILE A 144 0.30 -10.54 6.37
CA ILE A 144 -1.12 -10.45 6.03
C ILE A 144 -1.96 -10.67 7.29
N PHE A 145 -2.96 -9.82 7.48
CA PHE A 145 -3.91 -9.92 8.58
C PHE A 145 -5.34 -9.96 8.04
N ASP A 146 -6.11 -10.97 8.44
CA ASP A 146 -7.55 -10.97 8.28
C ASP A 146 -8.15 -10.02 9.33
N TYR A 147 -9.06 -9.13 8.92
CA TYR A 147 -9.61 -8.15 9.85
C TYR A 147 -10.37 -8.75 11.03
N GLU A 148 -11.02 -9.88 10.81
CA GLU A 148 -11.84 -10.52 11.85
C GLU A 148 -11.03 -11.52 12.65
N LYS A 149 -10.28 -12.42 11.98
CA LYS A 149 -9.52 -13.48 12.65
C LYS A 149 -8.28 -12.96 13.37
N ASP A 150 -7.63 -11.94 12.81
CA ASP A 150 -6.36 -11.43 13.28
C ASP A 150 -6.46 -10.01 13.84
N GLU A 151 -7.65 -9.57 14.27
CA GLU A 151 -7.89 -8.18 14.69
C GLU A 151 -6.88 -7.70 15.72
N LYS A 152 -6.65 -8.48 16.78
CA LYS A 152 -5.71 -8.10 17.82
C LYS A 152 -4.28 -8.03 17.30
N LYS A 153 -3.87 -9.01 16.51
CA LYS A 153 -2.52 -9.02 15.91
C LYS A 153 -2.33 -7.84 14.99
N LEU A 154 -3.34 -7.47 14.22
CA LEU A 154 -3.30 -6.30 13.35
C LEU A 154 -3.16 -5.01 14.15
N ARG A 155 -3.95 -4.84 15.20
CA ARG A 155 -3.86 -3.65 16.07
C ARG A 155 -2.49 -3.54 16.74
N ASP A 156 -1.96 -4.65 17.19
CA ASP A 156 -0.63 -4.69 17.80
C ASP A 156 0.45 -4.35 16.75
N PHE A 157 0.34 -4.88 15.54
CA PHE A 157 1.28 -4.58 14.45
C PHE A 157 1.29 -3.08 14.14
N ILE A 158 0.13 -2.46 13.99
CA ILE A 158 0.02 -1.03 13.71
C ILE A 158 0.63 -0.22 14.86
N LYS A 159 0.31 -0.57 16.10
CA LYS A 159 0.83 0.12 17.28
C LYS A 159 2.35 0.06 17.38
N LEU A 160 2.95 -1.08 17.04
CA LEU A 160 4.39 -1.30 17.20
C LEU A 160 5.21 -0.84 16.00
N ASN A 161 4.64 -0.79 14.80
CA ASN A 161 5.39 -0.58 13.56
C ASN A 161 4.99 0.69 12.80
N ILE A 162 3.82 1.22 13.08
CA ILE A 162 3.25 2.39 12.40
C ILE A 162 2.85 3.48 13.42
#